data_4c2bfc4301c6f7e261f3cbe372ab529c
#
_entry.id   4c2bfc4301c6f7e261f3cbe372ab529c
#
_cell.length_a   1.000
_cell.length_b   1.000
_cell.length_c   1.000
_cell.angle_alpha   90.00
_cell.angle_beta   90.00
_cell.angle_gamma   90.00
#
_symmetry.space_group_name_H-M   'P 1'
#
loop_
_entity.id
_entity.type
_entity.pdbx_description
1 polymer ?
#
loop_
_entity_poly.entity_id
_entity_poly.type
_entity_poly.pdbx_seq_one_letter_code
_entity_poly.pdbx_strand_id
1 'polypeptide(L)'
;MEPWRTRSRRTILDRSPWLSVEERTVELPDGRVIDDWPWVESRVFANVVAVTEDGLFLVFRQTKYAVEGPTLAPVGGYLEPGEDPLETAKRELREETGYDAPEWTSLGRYAVDGNRGCGVGHLYLAQRARQVAQPAADDLEEQELLTLTRDEVEAALLAGGFGVLSWAAVVALALVALDRG
;
A
#
# COMPACT_ATOMS: atom_id res chain seq x y z
N MET A 1 14.78 -19.42 14.62
CA MET A 1 15.57 -18.16 14.71
C MET A 1 14.87 -17.25 15.70
N GLU A 2 15.60 -16.71 16.66
CA GLU A 2 15.04 -15.76 17.64
C GLU A 2 15.01 -14.35 17.05
N PRO A 3 13.94 -13.55 17.29
CA PRO A 3 13.88 -12.17 16.86
C PRO A 3 14.77 -11.28 17.73
N TRP A 4 15.17 -10.15 17.19
CA TRP A 4 15.84 -9.09 17.95
C TRP A 4 14.88 -8.54 19.01
N ARG A 5 15.42 -8.06 20.14
CA ARG A 5 14.66 -7.52 21.25
C ARG A 5 14.94 -6.03 21.41
N THR A 6 13.89 -5.22 21.44
CA THR A 6 14.03 -3.80 21.79
C THR A 6 14.17 -3.68 23.31
N ARG A 7 15.29 -3.12 23.79
CA ARG A 7 15.56 -2.84 25.22
C ARG A 7 15.06 -1.46 25.65
N SER A 8 15.27 -0.45 24.79
CA SER A 8 14.83 0.92 25.06
C SER A 8 14.51 1.66 23.78
N ARG A 9 13.78 2.77 23.89
CA ARG A 9 13.39 3.65 22.79
C ARG A 9 13.56 5.10 23.22
N ARG A 10 14.04 5.93 22.30
CA ARG A 10 14.14 7.38 22.47
C ARG A 10 13.66 8.05 21.19
N THR A 11 12.59 8.84 21.28
CA THR A 11 12.09 9.62 20.14
C THR A 11 13.09 10.73 19.82
N ILE A 12 13.51 10.81 18.56
CA ILE A 12 14.41 11.83 18.02
C ILE A 12 13.61 12.91 17.31
N LEU A 13 12.61 12.49 16.51
CA LEU A 13 11.74 13.39 15.76
C LEU A 13 10.31 12.88 15.88
N ASP A 14 9.39 13.78 16.21
CA ASP A 14 7.95 13.52 16.16
C ASP A 14 7.27 14.53 15.22
N ARG A 15 6.63 14.01 14.21
CA ARG A 15 5.77 14.71 13.26
C ARG A 15 4.48 13.90 13.03
N SER A 16 3.97 13.34 14.14
CA SER A 16 2.71 12.57 14.12
C SER A 16 1.55 13.41 13.53
N PRO A 17 0.65 12.79 12.80
CA PRO A 17 0.54 11.36 12.52
C PRO A 17 1.38 10.88 11.32
N TRP A 18 2.16 11.75 10.67
CA TRP A 18 2.83 11.48 9.41
C TRP A 18 4.08 10.61 9.56
N LEU A 19 4.93 10.99 10.52
CA LEU A 19 6.23 10.38 10.72
C LEU A 19 6.70 10.55 12.15
N SER A 20 7.29 9.49 12.73
CA SER A 20 8.19 9.61 13.87
C SER A 20 9.49 8.84 13.65
N VAL A 21 10.58 9.31 14.26
CA VAL A 21 11.88 8.65 14.23
C VAL A 21 12.32 8.39 15.67
N GLU A 22 12.67 7.14 15.93
CA GLU A 22 13.21 6.69 17.21
C GLU A 22 14.64 6.18 17.02
N GLU A 23 15.43 6.34 18.07
CA GLU A 23 16.64 5.57 18.29
C GLU A 23 16.32 4.46 19.28
N ARG A 24 16.65 3.24 18.91
CA ARG A 24 16.36 2.05 19.74
C ARG A 24 17.64 1.36 20.15
N THR A 25 17.74 0.99 21.44
CA THR A 25 18.70 -0.02 21.86
C THR A 25 18.12 -1.39 21.56
N VAL A 26 18.79 -2.18 20.73
CA VAL A 26 18.34 -3.50 20.33
C VAL A 26 19.36 -4.57 20.72
N GLU A 27 18.86 -5.73 21.14
CA GLU A 27 19.65 -6.91 21.46
C GLU A 27 19.45 -7.98 20.37
N LEU A 28 20.55 -8.47 19.85
CA LEU A 28 20.61 -9.57 18.90
C LEU A 28 20.51 -10.93 19.58
N PRO A 29 20.15 -12.00 18.87
CA PRO A 29 20.08 -13.36 19.45
C PRO A 29 21.39 -13.89 20.05
N ASP A 30 22.54 -13.36 19.60
CA ASP A 30 23.86 -13.70 20.11
C ASP A 30 24.29 -12.89 21.32
N GLY A 31 23.41 -12.03 21.85
CA GLY A 31 23.64 -11.18 23.02
C GLY A 31 24.33 -9.85 22.72
N ARG A 32 24.73 -9.58 21.48
CA ARG A 32 25.25 -8.25 21.11
C ARG A 32 24.16 -7.20 21.24
N VAL A 33 24.57 -6.02 21.68
CA VAL A 33 23.67 -4.85 21.84
C VAL A 33 24.11 -3.76 20.87
N ILE A 34 23.14 -3.14 20.21
CA ILE A 34 23.31 -1.97 19.36
C ILE A 34 22.48 -0.86 19.98
N ASP A 35 23.11 0.26 20.33
CA ASP A 35 22.48 1.32 21.15
C ASP A 35 21.80 2.42 20.33
N ASP A 36 22.09 2.52 19.02
CA ASP A 36 21.71 3.63 18.16
C ASP A 36 20.95 3.16 16.89
N TRP A 37 20.17 2.08 17.01
CA TRP A 37 19.42 1.54 15.89
C TRP A 37 18.30 2.48 15.43
N PRO A 38 18.32 3.01 14.20
CA PRO A 38 17.28 3.92 13.73
C PRO A 38 15.99 3.15 13.44
N TRP A 39 14.88 3.68 13.91
CA TRP A 39 13.54 3.18 13.62
C TRP A 39 12.64 4.30 13.14
N VAL A 40 11.86 4.03 12.10
CA VAL A 40 10.93 4.98 11.51
C VAL A 40 9.52 4.42 11.60
N GLU A 41 8.61 5.20 12.15
CA GLU A 41 7.19 4.91 12.10
C GLU A 41 6.51 5.88 11.14
N SER A 42 5.71 5.35 10.24
CA SER A 42 4.83 6.12 9.36
C SER A 42 3.44 5.50 9.38
N ARG A 43 2.49 6.17 8.73
CA ARG A 43 1.10 5.71 8.69
C ARG A 43 0.99 4.32 8.05
N VAL A 44 0.06 3.53 8.58
CA VAL A 44 -0.38 2.27 7.97
C VAL A 44 -1.27 2.60 6.78
N PHE A 45 -1.18 1.83 5.71
CA PHE A 45 -1.94 2.05 4.49
C PHE A 45 -2.56 0.76 3.94
N ALA A 46 -3.59 0.92 3.12
CA ALA A 46 -4.14 -0.14 2.29
C ALA A 46 -3.93 0.19 0.81
N ASN A 47 -3.54 -0.82 0.01
CA ASN A 47 -3.54 -0.74 -1.46
C ASN A 47 -4.46 -1.82 -2.03
N VAL A 48 -5.20 -1.47 -3.06
CA VAL A 48 -6.23 -2.30 -3.66
C VAL A 48 -6.03 -2.42 -5.16
N VAL A 49 -5.88 -3.62 -5.67
CA VAL A 49 -6.12 -3.90 -7.09
C VAL A 49 -7.60 -4.20 -7.25
N ALA A 50 -8.30 -3.37 -8.00
CA ALA A 50 -9.72 -3.56 -8.28
C ALA A 50 -9.91 -4.01 -9.72
N VAL A 51 -10.67 -5.10 -9.91
CA VAL A 51 -11.00 -5.69 -11.21
C VAL A 51 -12.51 -5.64 -11.38
N THR A 52 -12.97 -5.05 -12.49
CA THR A 52 -14.39 -4.92 -12.82
C THR A 52 -15.01 -6.28 -13.20
N GLU A 53 -16.32 -6.32 -13.34
CA GLU A 53 -17.02 -7.52 -13.82
C GLU A 53 -16.59 -7.96 -15.23
N ASP A 54 -16.18 -6.99 -16.06
CA ASP A 54 -15.69 -7.24 -17.42
C ASP A 54 -14.20 -7.60 -17.46
N GLY A 55 -13.55 -7.74 -16.30
CA GLY A 55 -12.15 -8.13 -16.17
C GLY A 55 -11.15 -7.01 -16.39
N LEU A 56 -11.57 -5.74 -16.38
CA LEU A 56 -10.69 -4.57 -16.49
C LEU A 56 -10.18 -4.13 -15.14
N PHE A 57 -8.92 -3.70 -15.08
CA PHE A 57 -8.26 -3.19 -13.89
C PHE A 57 -8.47 -1.69 -13.77
N LEU A 58 -8.90 -1.23 -12.59
CA LEU A 58 -8.96 0.19 -12.26
C LEU A 58 -7.58 0.65 -11.81
N VAL A 59 -7.01 1.58 -12.54
CA VAL A 59 -5.63 2.06 -12.33
C VAL A 59 -5.60 3.57 -12.48
N PHE A 60 -4.94 4.27 -11.57
CA PHE A 60 -4.70 5.70 -11.72
C PHE A 60 -3.42 5.97 -12.50
N ARG A 61 -3.43 7.01 -13.32
CA ARG A 61 -2.24 7.70 -13.81
C ARG A 61 -2.09 9.00 -13.05
N GLN A 62 -0.95 9.18 -12.38
CA GLN A 62 -0.69 10.31 -11.50
C GLN A 62 0.80 10.61 -11.39
N THR A 63 1.15 11.69 -10.68
CA THR A 63 2.50 11.98 -10.27
C THR A 63 2.65 11.77 -8.76
N LYS A 64 3.85 11.42 -8.31
CA LYS A 64 4.21 11.39 -6.88
C LYS A 64 5.57 12.05 -6.68
N TYR A 65 5.69 12.84 -5.64
CA TYR A 65 6.89 13.66 -5.38
C TYR A 65 8.21 12.85 -5.39
N ALA A 66 8.19 11.59 -4.96
CA ALA A 66 9.37 10.73 -4.91
C ALA A 66 9.60 9.90 -6.19
N VAL A 67 8.73 10.04 -7.21
CA VAL A 67 8.81 9.28 -8.47
C VAL A 67 9.02 10.25 -9.62
N GLU A 68 10.00 9.96 -10.47
CA GLU A 68 10.26 10.79 -11.66
C GLU A 68 9.19 10.56 -12.72
N GLY A 69 8.49 11.63 -13.11
CA GLY A 69 7.45 11.60 -14.14
C GLY A 69 6.13 10.94 -13.70
N PRO A 70 5.23 10.74 -14.67
CA PRO A 70 3.95 10.06 -14.42
C PRO A 70 4.16 8.58 -14.08
N THR A 71 3.34 8.07 -13.17
CA THR A 71 3.36 6.67 -12.74
C THR A 71 1.95 6.11 -12.66
N LEU A 72 1.80 4.82 -12.84
CA LEU A 72 0.57 4.11 -12.54
C LEU A 72 0.48 3.78 -11.06
N ALA A 73 -0.75 3.78 -10.55
CA ALA A 73 -1.04 3.49 -9.15
C ALA A 73 -2.30 2.63 -9.02
N PRO A 74 -2.33 1.67 -8.09
CA PRO A 74 -3.57 1.07 -7.65
C PRO A 74 -4.35 2.06 -6.79
N VAL A 75 -5.59 1.75 -6.47
CA VAL A 75 -6.37 2.45 -5.43
C VAL A 75 -5.68 2.29 -4.07
N GLY A 76 -5.76 3.31 -3.21
CA GLY A 76 -5.28 3.14 -1.85
C GLY A 76 -5.06 4.40 -1.06
N GLY A 77 -5.11 4.24 0.24
CA GLY A 77 -4.95 5.34 1.17
C GLY A 77 -4.51 4.90 2.55
N TYR A 78 -4.47 5.85 3.46
CA TYR A 78 -4.04 5.62 4.83
C TYR A 78 -5.21 5.24 5.73
N LEU A 79 -4.94 4.33 6.66
CA LEU A 79 -5.91 3.99 7.69
C LEU A 79 -6.18 5.20 8.60
N GLU A 80 -7.44 5.41 8.94
CA GLU A 80 -7.82 6.29 10.03
C GLU A 80 -7.56 5.63 11.40
N PRO A 81 -7.44 6.41 12.49
CA PRO A 81 -7.20 5.85 13.81
C PRO A 81 -8.28 4.83 14.23
N GLY A 82 -7.86 3.57 14.40
CA GLY A 82 -8.77 2.48 14.80
C GLY A 82 -9.58 1.86 13.66
N GLU A 83 -9.39 2.29 12.42
CA GLU A 83 -10.06 1.72 11.26
C GLU A 83 -9.53 0.32 10.94
N ASP A 84 -10.45 -0.58 10.55
CA ASP A 84 -10.08 -1.89 10.03
C ASP A 84 -9.47 -1.76 8.62
N PRO A 85 -8.35 -2.44 8.31
CA PRO A 85 -7.69 -2.29 7.01
C PRO A 85 -8.55 -2.66 5.80
N LEU A 86 -9.48 -3.61 5.93
CA LEU A 86 -10.40 -3.95 4.84
C LEU A 86 -11.46 -2.86 4.65
N GLU A 87 -11.93 -2.27 5.74
CA GLU A 87 -12.88 -1.15 5.65
C GLU A 87 -12.22 0.09 5.05
N THR A 88 -10.94 0.37 5.39
CA THR A 88 -10.14 1.38 4.65
C THR A 88 -10.11 1.08 3.16
N ALA A 89 -9.77 -0.15 2.79
CA ALA A 89 -9.67 -0.54 1.37
C ALA A 89 -10.99 -0.34 0.61
N LYS A 90 -12.13 -0.66 1.25
CA LYS A 90 -13.47 -0.45 0.67
C LYS A 90 -13.82 1.04 0.56
N ARG A 91 -13.52 1.82 1.59
CA ARG A 91 -13.76 3.25 1.62
C ARG A 91 -12.97 3.94 0.51
N GLU A 92 -11.66 3.69 0.41
CA GLU A 92 -10.79 4.27 -0.61
C GLU A 92 -11.25 3.89 -2.04
N LEU A 93 -11.60 2.61 -2.27
CA LEU A 93 -12.13 2.20 -3.57
C LEU A 93 -13.37 3.04 -3.95
N ARG A 94 -14.28 3.23 -3.01
CA ARG A 94 -15.52 3.96 -3.25
C ARG A 94 -15.29 5.46 -3.41
N GLU A 95 -14.48 6.07 -2.55
CA GLU A 95 -14.19 7.51 -2.56
C GLU A 95 -13.41 7.92 -3.80
N GLU A 96 -12.33 7.22 -4.12
CA GLU A 96 -11.46 7.56 -5.23
C GLU A 96 -12.08 7.22 -6.60
N THR A 97 -12.81 6.11 -6.72
CA THR A 97 -13.26 5.61 -8.02
C THR A 97 -14.78 5.62 -8.22
N GLY A 98 -15.55 5.66 -7.15
CA GLY A 98 -16.98 5.45 -7.18
C GLY A 98 -17.40 3.98 -7.34
N TYR A 99 -16.46 3.02 -7.22
CA TYR A 99 -16.76 1.59 -7.36
C TYR A 99 -16.87 0.92 -5.99
N ASP A 100 -17.72 -0.10 -5.93
CA ASP A 100 -17.78 -1.11 -4.85
C ASP A 100 -17.53 -2.49 -5.45
N ALA A 101 -17.05 -3.42 -4.61
CA ALA A 101 -16.80 -4.80 -5.02
C ALA A 101 -17.40 -5.79 -4.02
N PRO A 102 -18.06 -6.87 -4.47
CA PRO A 102 -18.64 -7.90 -3.59
C PRO A 102 -17.59 -8.91 -3.10
N GLU A 103 -16.46 -9.04 -3.77
CA GLU A 103 -15.47 -10.09 -3.51
C GLU A 103 -14.12 -9.46 -3.15
N TRP A 104 -13.61 -9.80 -1.97
CA TRP A 104 -12.37 -9.29 -1.43
C TRP A 104 -11.43 -10.40 -1.01
N THR A 105 -10.20 -10.34 -1.49
CA THR A 105 -9.12 -11.25 -1.11
C THR A 105 -7.99 -10.47 -0.46
N SER A 106 -7.61 -10.82 0.77
CA SER A 106 -6.40 -10.29 1.39
C SER A 106 -5.18 -10.91 0.72
N LEU A 107 -4.32 -10.06 0.17
CA LEU A 107 -3.03 -10.46 -0.41
C LEU A 107 -1.90 -10.41 0.61
N GLY A 108 -2.18 -9.98 1.83
CA GLY A 108 -1.27 -10.01 2.96
C GLY A 108 -1.00 -8.65 3.59
N ARG A 109 -0.22 -8.71 4.68
CA ARG A 109 0.26 -7.56 5.46
C ARG A 109 1.78 -7.57 5.44
N TYR A 110 2.38 -6.45 5.06
CA TYR A 110 3.83 -6.35 4.85
C TYR A 110 4.40 -5.14 5.57
N ALA A 111 5.57 -5.33 6.21
CA ALA A 111 6.39 -4.20 6.64
C ALA A 111 7.06 -3.57 5.41
N VAL A 112 7.17 -2.24 5.38
CA VAL A 112 7.82 -1.52 4.28
C VAL A 112 9.33 -1.75 4.30
N ASP A 113 9.94 -1.71 5.49
CA ASP A 113 11.37 -2.02 5.68
C ASP A 113 11.52 -3.01 6.83
N GLY A 114 12.16 -4.15 6.55
CA GLY A 114 12.34 -5.23 7.54
C GLY A 114 13.26 -4.88 8.69
N ASN A 115 14.11 -3.86 8.55
CA ASN A 115 15.07 -3.46 9.57
C ASN A 115 14.68 -2.16 10.28
N ARG A 116 13.96 -1.27 9.60
CA ARG A 116 13.67 0.09 10.10
C ARG A 116 12.19 0.41 10.23
N GLY A 117 11.30 -0.52 9.87
CA GLY A 117 9.86 -0.32 9.91
C GLY A 117 9.33 0.45 8.71
N CYS A 118 9.35 1.77 8.71
CA CYS A 118 8.86 2.64 7.64
C CYS A 118 7.39 2.43 7.25
N GLY A 119 6.58 1.92 8.19
CA GLY A 119 5.16 1.67 7.99
C GLY A 119 4.81 0.22 7.65
N VAL A 120 3.51 0.01 7.48
CA VAL A 120 2.91 -1.29 7.16
C VAL A 120 1.88 -1.11 6.07
N GLY A 121 1.93 -1.95 5.04
CA GLY A 121 0.93 -2.03 3.99
C GLY A 121 0.04 -3.25 4.14
N HIS A 122 -1.28 -3.05 3.99
CA HIS A 122 -2.27 -4.08 3.80
C HIS A 122 -2.67 -4.12 2.33
N LEU A 123 -2.54 -5.28 1.69
CA LEU A 123 -2.73 -5.43 0.25
C LEU A 123 -3.98 -6.25 -0.02
N TYR A 124 -4.81 -5.79 -0.96
CA TYR A 124 -6.09 -6.42 -1.30
C TYR A 124 -6.29 -6.55 -2.80
N LEU A 125 -7.05 -7.57 -3.17
CA LEU A 125 -7.68 -7.74 -4.48
C LEU A 125 -9.20 -7.62 -4.28
N ALA A 126 -9.82 -6.70 -5.04
CA ALA A 126 -11.25 -6.52 -5.12
C ALA A 126 -11.72 -6.99 -6.50
N GLN A 127 -12.67 -7.93 -6.55
CA GLN A 127 -13.15 -8.51 -7.81
C GLN A 127 -14.63 -8.19 -8.04
N ARG A 128 -15.00 -8.17 -9.32
CA ARG A 128 -16.35 -7.86 -9.79
C ARG A 128 -16.82 -6.46 -9.36
N ALA A 129 -15.87 -5.52 -9.41
CA ALA A 129 -16.13 -4.14 -9.06
C ALA A 129 -17.14 -3.51 -10.03
N ARG A 130 -18.08 -2.74 -9.48
CA ARG A 130 -19.13 -2.02 -10.23
C ARG A 130 -19.18 -0.58 -9.78
N GLN A 131 -19.39 0.33 -10.72
CA GLN A 131 -19.59 1.74 -10.38
C GLN A 131 -20.97 1.92 -9.70
N VAL A 132 -20.96 2.45 -8.49
CA VAL A 132 -22.15 2.70 -7.67
C VAL A 132 -22.36 4.18 -7.34
N ALA A 133 -21.33 4.99 -7.54
CA ALA A 133 -21.35 6.44 -7.27
C ALA A 133 -20.44 7.19 -8.25
N GLN A 134 -20.45 8.50 -8.18
CA GLN A 134 -19.38 9.33 -8.77
C GLN A 134 -18.21 9.38 -7.79
N PRO A 135 -16.96 9.46 -8.28
CA PRO A 135 -15.80 9.70 -7.43
C PRO A 135 -15.98 10.96 -6.59
N ALA A 136 -15.53 10.92 -5.34
CA ALA A 136 -15.58 12.03 -4.39
C ALA A 136 -14.21 12.28 -3.74
N ALA A 137 -13.14 11.93 -4.45
CA ALA A 137 -11.77 12.12 -3.98
C ALA A 137 -11.44 13.61 -3.84
N ASP A 138 -10.76 13.94 -2.74
CA ASP A 138 -10.23 15.30 -2.45
C ASP A 138 -8.68 15.21 -2.37
N ASP A 139 -8.08 14.60 -3.41
CA ASP A 139 -6.65 14.41 -3.49
C ASP A 139 -5.91 15.68 -3.86
N LEU A 140 -4.70 15.84 -3.29
CA LEU A 140 -3.82 16.96 -3.58
C LEU A 140 -3.21 16.90 -4.98
N GLU A 141 -3.11 15.69 -5.54
CA GLU A 141 -2.51 15.45 -6.85
C GLU A 141 -3.60 15.25 -7.90
N GLU A 142 -3.34 15.75 -9.10
CA GLU A 142 -4.15 15.44 -10.27
C GLU A 142 -3.96 13.95 -10.62
N GLN A 143 -5.08 13.23 -10.71
CA GLN A 143 -5.08 11.81 -11.07
C GLN A 143 -6.15 11.51 -12.11
N GLU A 144 -5.82 10.62 -13.03
CA GLU A 144 -6.69 10.13 -14.08
C GLU A 144 -7.00 8.66 -13.87
N LEU A 145 -8.27 8.31 -13.70
CA LEU A 145 -8.70 6.92 -13.60
C LEU A 145 -8.73 6.29 -15.00
N LEU A 146 -7.98 5.22 -15.15
CA LEU A 146 -7.90 4.40 -16.36
C LEU A 146 -8.53 3.04 -16.08
N THR A 147 -9.04 2.41 -17.14
CA THR A 147 -9.39 0.99 -17.17
C THR A 147 -8.44 0.28 -18.11
N LEU A 148 -7.65 -0.66 -17.58
CA LEU A 148 -6.65 -1.40 -18.34
C LEU A 148 -7.01 -2.88 -18.43
N THR A 149 -6.68 -3.49 -19.54
CA THR A 149 -6.72 -4.95 -19.67
C THR A 149 -5.63 -5.60 -18.84
N ARG A 150 -5.75 -6.89 -18.58
CA ARG A 150 -4.72 -7.66 -17.88
C ARG A 150 -3.36 -7.55 -18.58
N ASP A 151 -3.32 -7.72 -19.90
CA ASP A 151 -2.08 -7.67 -20.68
C ASP A 151 -1.38 -6.29 -20.57
N GLU A 152 -2.17 -5.21 -20.56
CA GLU A 152 -1.63 -3.85 -20.38
C GLU A 152 -1.06 -3.65 -18.96
N VAL A 153 -1.72 -4.19 -17.93
CA VAL A 153 -1.22 -4.12 -16.55
C VAL A 153 0.07 -4.93 -16.39
N GLU A 154 0.13 -6.14 -16.94
CA GLU A 154 1.33 -6.99 -16.92
C GLU A 154 2.49 -6.31 -17.66
N ALA A 155 2.23 -5.76 -18.85
CA ALA A 155 3.24 -5.03 -19.61
C ALA A 155 3.74 -3.79 -18.86
N ALA A 156 2.84 -3.01 -18.26
CA ALA A 156 3.19 -1.84 -17.46
C ALA A 156 4.00 -2.22 -16.22
N LEU A 157 3.63 -3.30 -15.52
CA LEU A 157 4.36 -3.79 -14.34
C LEU A 157 5.80 -4.16 -14.71
N LEU A 158 5.99 -4.92 -15.79
CA LEU A 158 7.31 -5.34 -16.26
C LEU A 158 8.17 -4.17 -16.75
N ALA A 159 7.54 -3.13 -17.29
CA ALA A 159 8.22 -1.90 -17.72
C ALA A 159 8.53 -0.92 -16.57
N GLY A 160 8.19 -1.25 -15.32
CA GLY A 160 8.39 -0.36 -14.17
C GLY A 160 7.38 0.79 -14.09
N GLY A 161 6.23 0.67 -14.76
CA GLY A 161 5.18 1.69 -14.80
C GLY A 161 4.53 1.97 -13.44
N PHE A 162 4.60 1.03 -12.49
CA PHE A 162 4.20 1.23 -11.09
C PHE A 162 5.43 1.63 -10.26
N GLY A 163 5.74 2.92 -10.21
CA GLY A 163 6.98 3.46 -9.67
C GLY A 163 7.15 3.38 -8.15
N VAL A 164 6.13 2.93 -7.40
CA VAL A 164 6.19 2.72 -5.94
C VAL A 164 6.22 1.24 -5.64
N LEU A 165 7.17 0.79 -4.80
CA LEU A 165 7.38 -0.63 -4.52
C LEU A 165 6.13 -1.36 -4.02
N SER A 166 5.36 -0.75 -3.12
CA SER A 166 4.11 -1.36 -2.61
C SER A 166 3.04 -1.49 -3.70
N TRP A 167 3.02 -0.59 -4.68
CA TRP A 167 2.11 -0.64 -5.82
C TRP A 167 2.47 -1.77 -6.78
N ALA A 168 3.74 -1.88 -7.15
CA ALA A 168 4.23 -3.00 -7.95
C ALA A 168 3.97 -4.34 -7.24
N ALA A 169 4.18 -4.40 -5.92
CA ALA A 169 3.97 -5.61 -5.14
C ALA A 169 2.49 -6.04 -5.11
N VAL A 170 1.54 -5.12 -4.85
CA VAL A 170 0.12 -5.48 -4.81
C VAL A 170 -0.38 -5.93 -6.18
N VAL A 171 0.08 -5.27 -7.27
CA VAL A 171 -0.29 -5.65 -8.65
C VAL A 171 0.25 -7.04 -8.98
N ALA A 172 1.52 -7.33 -8.69
CA ALA A 172 2.11 -8.64 -8.90
C ALA A 172 1.39 -9.75 -8.12
N LEU A 173 1.07 -9.50 -6.84
CA LEU A 173 0.34 -10.45 -6.00
C LEU A 173 -1.10 -10.68 -6.49
N ALA A 174 -1.77 -9.62 -6.95
CA ALA A 174 -3.12 -9.72 -7.52
C ALA A 174 -3.13 -10.57 -8.79
N LEU A 175 -2.19 -10.36 -9.70
CA LEU A 175 -2.05 -11.18 -10.92
C LEU A 175 -1.84 -12.66 -10.57
N VAL A 176 -0.95 -12.97 -9.62
CA VAL A 176 -0.74 -14.35 -9.14
C VAL A 176 -1.98 -14.94 -8.46
N ALA A 177 -2.75 -14.14 -7.72
CA ALA A 177 -3.99 -14.61 -7.09
C ALA A 177 -5.07 -14.93 -8.12
N LEU A 178 -5.21 -14.11 -9.16
CA LEU A 178 -6.16 -14.31 -10.26
C LEU A 178 -5.85 -15.56 -11.10
N ASP A 179 -4.59 -16.01 -11.17
CA ASP A 179 -4.21 -17.23 -11.87
C ASP A 179 -4.57 -18.52 -11.11
N ARG A 180 -4.93 -18.40 -9.82
CA ARG A 180 -5.22 -19.55 -8.96
C ARG A 180 -6.70 -19.75 -8.64
N GLY A 181 -7.51 -18.82 -9.01
CA GLY A 181 -8.98 -18.85 -8.82
C GLY A 181 -9.72 -19.20 -10.08
#